data_56de7d56d7f231560b83325ffb033cfa
#
_entry.id   56de7d56d7f231560b83325ffb033cfa
#
_cell.length_a   1.000
_cell.length_b   1.000
_cell.length_c   1.000
_cell.angle_alpha   90.00
_cell.angle_beta   90.00
_cell.angle_gamma   90.00
#
_symmetry.space_group_name_H-M   'P 1'
#
loop_
_entity.id
_entity.type
_entity.pdbx_description
1 polymer ?
#
loop_
_entity_poly.entity_id
_entity_poly.type
_entity_poly.pdbx_seq_one_letter_code
_entity_poly.pdbx_strand_id
1 'polypeptide(L)'
;MTRLDNSRQIRPATGTQLSAKSWLTEAPMRMLMNNLHPDVAERPEELVVYGGIGRAARDWESYDKIVETLKRLEADETLLVQSGKPVGVFRTHENAPRVLIANSNLVPKWANWEHFNELDRKGLAMYGQMTAGSWIYIGTQGIVQGTYETFVEMGRQHHAGDLNGKWLLTAGLGGMGGAQPLAAVMAGASCLAIECQPSRIEMRLRTGYLDQSAQTLDEALAMIEEAKAAGKPVSVGLLGNAAEILPEMVKRGIHPDLLTDQTSAHDPVNGYLPIGWSVAEWVERREREPEAVAAAARKSMAVHVQAMLDMQAAGVPTTDYGNNIR
;
A
#
# COMPACT_ATOMS: atom_id res chain seq x y z
N MET A 1 4.76 -27.01 0.24
CA MET A 1 3.66 -26.03 0.32
C MET A 1 3.84 -25.03 -0.79
N THR A 2 2.90 -24.96 -1.71
CA THR A 2 3.01 -24.12 -2.90
C THR A 2 2.45 -22.73 -2.55
N ARG A 3 3.33 -21.72 -2.42
CA ARG A 3 2.94 -20.33 -2.24
C ARG A 3 2.78 -19.61 -3.58
N LEU A 4 3.48 -20.04 -4.61
CA LEU A 4 3.40 -19.45 -5.95
C LEU A 4 2.48 -20.28 -6.85
N ASP A 5 1.43 -19.64 -7.37
CA ASP A 5 0.54 -20.24 -8.37
C ASP A 5 0.08 -19.16 -9.38
N ASN A 6 0.79 -19.08 -10.49
CA ASN A 6 0.52 -18.13 -11.57
C ASN A 6 -0.75 -18.45 -12.37
N SER A 7 -1.37 -19.61 -12.16
CA SER A 7 -2.59 -20.01 -12.88
C SER A 7 -3.86 -19.45 -12.25
N ARG A 8 -3.79 -18.96 -11.00
CA ARG A 8 -4.96 -18.50 -10.23
C ARG A 8 -5.24 -17.02 -10.46
N GLN A 9 -6.47 -16.72 -10.81
CA GLN A 9 -7.04 -15.37 -10.80
C GLN A 9 -8.25 -15.35 -9.87
N ILE A 10 -8.07 -14.79 -8.69
CA ILE A 10 -9.13 -14.74 -7.69
C ILE A 10 -9.99 -13.51 -7.92
N ARG A 11 -11.30 -13.73 -8.03
CA ARG A 11 -12.32 -12.67 -8.10
C ARG A 11 -13.49 -13.04 -7.18
N PRO A 12 -13.85 -12.16 -6.22
CA PRO A 12 -15.04 -12.40 -5.40
C PRO A 12 -16.30 -12.31 -6.25
N ALA A 13 -17.34 -13.03 -5.86
CA ALA A 13 -18.66 -12.85 -6.42
C ALA A 13 -19.21 -11.45 -6.09
N THR A 14 -19.96 -10.88 -7.05
CA THR A 14 -20.66 -9.61 -6.90
C THR A 14 -22.16 -9.85 -6.69
N GLY A 15 -22.87 -8.81 -6.24
CA GLY A 15 -24.32 -8.88 -6.03
C GLY A 15 -24.71 -9.64 -4.76
N THR A 16 -26.01 -9.98 -4.66
CA THR A 16 -26.63 -10.45 -3.41
C THR A 16 -26.79 -11.97 -3.31
N GLN A 17 -26.43 -12.71 -4.35
CA GLN A 17 -26.50 -14.18 -4.32
C GLN A 17 -25.41 -14.74 -3.43
N LEU A 18 -25.79 -15.53 -2.44
CA LEU A 18 -24.88 -16.18 -1.52
C LEU A 18 -24.34 -17.49 -2.09
N SER A 19 -23.06 -17.77 -1.84
CA SER A 19 -22.43 -19.08 -2.00
C SER A 19 -22.15 -19.77 -0.68
N ALA A 20 -22.23 -19.04 0.42
CA ALA A 20 -22.19 -19.54 1.79
C ALA A 20 -23.59 -19.54 2.44
N LYS A 21 -23.72 -20.06 3.65
CA LYS A 21 -25.01 -20.21 4.34
C LYS A 21 -25.62 -18.88 4.84
N SER A 22 -24.79 -17.87 5.05
CA SER A 22 -25.24 -16.56 5.52
C SER A 22 -24.30 -15.44 5.09
N TRP A 23 -24.77 -14.19 5.18
CA TRP A 23 -23.91 -13.02 4.98
C TRP A 23 -22.76 -12.93 5.99
N LEU A 24 -22.93 -13.47 7.19
CA LEU A 24 -21.88 -13.47 8.23
C LEU A 24 -20.67 -14.34 7.85
N THR A 25 -20.85 -15.30 6.94
CA THR A 25 -19.77 -16.15 6.41
C THR A 25 -19.40 -15.80 4.96
N GLU A 26 -20.36 -15.33 4.16
CA GLU A 26 -20.13 -14.86 2.80
C GLU A 26 -19.25 -13.60 2.78
N ALA A 27 -19.52 -12.61 3.64
CA ALA A 27 -18.79 -11.36 3.63
C ALA A 27 -17.28 -11.55 3.91
N PRO A 28 -16.83 -12.23 4.98
CA PRO A 28 -15.40 -12.46 5.20
C PRO A 28 -14.77 -13.32 4.11
N MET A 29 -15.51 -14.25 3.49
CA MET A 29 -15.03 -15.03 2.36
C MET A 29 -14.79 -14.15 1.14
N ARG A 30 -15.75 -13.30 0.78
CA ARG A 30 -15.58 -12.35 -0.35
C ARG A 30 -14.47 -11.35 -0.08
N MET A 31 -14.29 -10.92 1.16
CA MET A 31 -13.19 -10.02 1.54
C MET A 31 -11.83 -10.69 1.42
N LEU A 32 -11.68 -11.93 1.85
CA LEU A 32 -10.46 -12.72 1.60
C LEU A 32 -10.16 -12.83 0.10
N MET A 33 -11.18 -13.14 -0.71
CA MET A 33 -11.03 -13.21 -2.16
C MET A 33 -10.70 -11.86 -2.78
N ASN A 34 -11.32 -10.77 -2.30
CA ASN A 34 -11.04 -9.42 -2.76
C ASN A 34 -9.60 -8.98 -2.47
N ASN A 35 -9.04 -9.40 -1.33
CA ASN A 35 -7.65 -9.15 -1.02
C ASN A 35 -6.67 -9.69 -2.07
N LEU A 36 -7.09 -10.71 -2.83
CA LEU A 36 -6.29 -11.34 -3.88
C LEU A 36 -6.78 -11.00 -5.29
N HIS A 37 -7.70 -10.04 -5.42
CA HIS A 37 -8.13 -9.54 -6.73
C HIS A 37 -6.95 -8.89 -7.46
N PRO A 38 -6.76 -9.11 -8.78
CA PRO A 38 -5.63 -8.54 -9.53
C PRO A 38 -5.51 -7.02 -9.50
N ASP A 39 -6.61 -6.30 -9.24
CA ASP A 39 -6.62 -4.85 -9.12
C ASP A 39 -6.44 -4.35 -7.67
N VAL A 40 -6.27 -5.28 -6.71
CA VAL A 40 -6.12 -4.99 -5.28
C VAL A 40 -4.77 -5.44 -4.76
N ALA A 41 -4.39 -6.69 -5.04
CA ALA A 41 -3.15 -7.29 -4.52
C ALA A 41 -1.91 -6.86 -5.30
N GLU A 42 -0.79 -6.72 -4.61
CA GLU A 42 0.52 -6.46 -5.24
C GLU A 42 1.06 -7.68 -6.00
N ARG A 43 0.94 -8.87 -5.40
CA ARG A 43 1.35 -10.16 -6.01
C ARG A 43 0.36 -11.26 -5.60
N PRO A 44 -0.82 -11.30 -6.23
CA PRO A 44 -1.87 -12.25 -5.87
C PRO A 44 -1.44 -13.70 -6.04
N GLU A 45 -0.57 -14.01 -7.01
CA GLU A 45 -0.01 -15.34 -7.25
C GLU A 45 0.82 -15.89 -6.08
N GLU A 46 1.36 -15.01 -5.22
CA GLU A 46 2.09 -15.33 -3.99
C GLU A 46 1.25 -15.12 -2.71
N LEU A 47 -0.05 -14.85 -2.85
CA LEU A 47 -0.96 -14.47 -1.76
C LEU A 47 -0.61 -13.14 -1.09
N VAL A 48 0.27 -12.32 -1.69
CA VAL A 48 0.72 -11.04 -1.15
C VAL A 48 -0.26 -9.94 -1.53
N VAL A 49 -0.87 -9.34 -0.52
CA VAL A 49 -1.88 -8.29 -0.66
C VAL A 49 -1.21 -6.93 -0.82
N TYR A 50 -0.39 -6.53 0.16
CA TYR A 50 0.36 -5.27 0.14
C TYR A 50 1.57 -5.30 1.09
N GLY A 51 2.38 -4.24 1.03
CA GLY A 51 3.52 -4.05 1.94
C GLY A 51 4.67 -5.05 1.74
N GLY A 52 4.80 -5.57 0.53
CA GLY A 52 5.89 -6.44 0.12
C GLY A 52 5.78 -7.90 0.55
N ILE A 53 5.34 -8.20 1.77
CA ILE A 53 5.24 -9.58 2.31
C ILE A 53 3.92 -9.85 3.07
N GLY A 54 3.01 -8.87 3.16
CA GLY A 54 1.72 -9.01 3.83
C GLY A 54 0.77 -9.94 3.07
N ARG A 55 0.48 -11.12 3.62
CA ARG A 55 -0.31 -12.16 2.96
C ARG A 55 -1.73 -12.28 3.52
N ALA A 56 -2.66 -12.72 2.67
CA ALA A 56 -4.04 -13.03 3.03
C ALA A 56 -4.21 -14.45 3.60
N ALA A 57 -3.39 -15.40 3.16
CA ALA A 57 -3.35 -16.78 3.63
C ALA A 57 -1.90 -17.30 3.64
N ARG A 58 -1.63 -18.37 4.40
CA ARG A 58 -0.29 -18.93 4.56
C ARG A 58 0.26 -19.54 3.28
N ASP A 59 -0.59 -20.27 2.59
CA ASP A 59 -0.37 -20.96 1.31
C ASP A 59 -1.71 -21.21 0.62
N TRP A 60 -1.67 -21.68 -0.62
CA TRP A 60 -2.87 -21.92 -1.42
C TRP A 60 -3.76 -23.04 -0.86
N GLU A 61 -3.19 -24.05 -0.23
CA GLU A 61 -3.98 -25.11 0.45
C GLU A 61 -4.79 -24.52 1.61
N SER A 62 -4.16 -23.65 2.40
CA SER A 62 -4.82 -22.93 3.49
C SER A 62 -5.93 -22.00 2.97
N TYR A 63 -5.68 -21.28 1.88
CA TYR A 63 -6.68 -20.43 1.22
C TYR A 63 -7.90 -21.25 0.80
N ASP A 64 -7.71 -22.34 0.07
CA ASP A 64 -8.79 -23.21 -0.41
C ASP A 64 -9.60 -23.77 0.77
N LYS A 65 -8.90 -24.18 1.82
CA LYS A 65 -9.54 -24.74 3.02
C LYS A 65 -10.34 -23.70 3.81
N ILE A 66 -9.86 -22.46 3.87
CA ILE A 66 -10.62 -21.34 4.48
C ILE A 66 -11.91 -21.09 3.69
N VAL A 67 -11.80 -20.96 2.35
CA VAL A 67 -12.97 -20.72 1.47
C VAL A 67 -14.00 -21.85 1.58
N GLU A 68 -13.55 -23.12 1.51
CA GLU A 68 -14.40 -24.29 1.68
C GLU A 68 -15.12 -24.28 3.04
N THR A 69 -14.37 -23.96 4.10
CA THR A 69 -14.92 -23.93 5.46
C THR A 69 -15.97 -22.84 5.62
N LEU A 70 -15.71 -21.62 5.15
CA LEU A 70 -16.65 -20.50 5.22
C LEU A 70 -17.97 -20.78 4.48
N LYS A 71 -17.92 -21.52 3.35
CA LYS A 71 -19.13 -21.92 2.62
C LYS A 71 -20.06 -22.85 3.44
N ARG A 72 -19.49 -23.67 4.30
CA ARG A 72 -20.25 -24.69 5.06
C ARG A 72 -20.50 -24.35 6.52
N LEU A 73 -19.86 -23.29 7.06
CA LEU A 73 -19.90 -22.92 8.48
C LEU A 73 -21.36 -22.66 8.94
N GLU A 74 -21.73 -23.23 10.09
CA GLU A 74 -23.06 -23.05 10.67
C GLU A 74 -23.14 -21.73 11.48
N ALA A 75 -24.37 -21.33 11.80
CA ALA A 75 -24.63 -20.08 12.51
C ALA A 75 -24.07 -20.07 13.95
N ASP A 76 -23.86 -21.25 14.55
CA ASP A 76 -23.32 -21.46 15.89
C ASP A 76 -21.87 -21.98 15.87
N GLU A 77 -21.17 -21.86 14.74
CA GLU A 77 -19.77 -22.26 14.60
C GLU A 77 -18.85 -21.06 14.36
N THR A 78 -17.60 -21.18 14.80
CA THR A 78 -16.54 -20.19 14.61
C THR A 78 -15.31 -20.85 14.00
N LEU A 79 -14.85 -20.32 12.86
CA LEU A 79 -13.58 -20.70 12.25
C LEU A 79 -12.43 -19.98 12.95
N LEU A 80 -11.42 -20.72 13.40
CA LEU A 80 -10.16 -20.19 13.90
C LEU A 80 -9.07 -20.28 12.83
N VAL A 81 -8.42 -19.15 12.54
CA VAL A 81 -7.31 -19.03 11.61
C VAL A 81 -6.09 -18.49 12.34
N GLN A 82 -4.96 -19.19 12.23
CA GLN A 82 -3.69 -18.76 12.85
C GLN A 82 -2.60 -18.62 11.81
N SER A 83 -2.00 -17.43 11.74
CA SER A 83 -0.97 -17.11 10.75
C SER A 83 -1.37 -17.62 9.35
N GLY A 84 -2.58 -17.26 8.92
CA GLY A 84 -3.14 -17.60 7.62
C GLY A 84 -3.53 -19.06 7.38
N LYS A 85 -3.51 -19.92 8.41
CA LYS A 85 -3.92 -21.32 8.31
C LYS A 85 -5.18 -21.58 9.10
N PRO A 86 -6.22 -22.24 8.54
CA PRO A 86 -7.39 -22.68 9.30
C PRO A 86 -6.98 -23.83 10.23
N VAL A 87 -7.17 -23.66 11.53
CA VAL A 87 -6.71 -24.62 12.55
C VAL A 87 -7.84 -25.31 13.27
N GLY A 88 -9.06 -24.82 13.17
CA GLY A 88 -10.21 -25.48 13.76
C GLY A 88 -11.53 -24.76 13.50
N VAL A 89 -12.61 -25.52 13.64
CA VAL A 89 -13.98 -25.01 13.73
C VAL A 89 -14.51 -25.39 15.09
N PHE A 90 -14.97 -24.39 15.83
CA PHE A 90 -15.47 -24.57 17.19
C PHE A 90 -16.97 -24.30 17.25
N ARG A 91 -17.71 -25.11 17.95
CA ARG A 91 -19.08 -24.81 18.29
C ARG A 91 -19.10 -23.66 19.30
N THR A 92 -19.83 -22.63 18.96
CA THR A 92 -19.99 -21.42 19.77
C THR A 92 -21.48 -21.09 19.93
N HIS A 93 -21.92 -19.91 19.59
CA HIS A 93 -23.32 -19.50 19.61
C HIS A 93 -23.59 -18.47 18.50
N GLU A 94 -24.84 -18.23 18.16
CA GLU A 94 -25.23 -17.37 17.03
C GLU A 94 -24.67 -15.94 17.08
N ASN A 95 -24.44 -15.39 18.28
CA ASN A 95 -23.89 -14.05 18.47
C ASN A 95 -22.35 -14.03 18.57
N ALA A 96 -21.67 -15.19 18.45
CA ALA A 96 -20.22 -15.25 18.40
C ALA A 96 -19.67 -14.84 17.04
N PRO A 97 -18.45 -14.31 16.96
CA PRO A 97 -17.78 -14.08 15.68
C PRO A 97 -17.72 -15.35 14.84
N ARG A 98 -18.00 -15.24 13.54
CA ARG A 98 -17.88 -16.39 12.61
C ARG A 98 -16.43 -16.74 12.29
N VAL A 99 -15.53 -15.77 12.42
CA VAL A 99 -14.10 -15.95 12.17
C VAL A 99 -13.30 -15.28 13.26
N LEU A 100 -12.32 -16.00 13.82
CA LEU A 100 -11.28 -15.46 14.69
C LEU A 100 -9.93 -15.64 13.99
N ILE A 101 -9.20 -14.55 13.84
CA ILE A 101 -7.90 -14.52 13.18
C ILE A 101 -6.83 -14.06 14.17
N ALA A 102 -5.74 -14.82 14.24
CA ALA A 102 -4.56 -14.47 14.99
C ALA A 102 -3.32 -14.63 14.10
N ASN A 103 -2.56 -13.56 13.92
CA ASN A 103 -1.41 -13.56 13.03
C ASN A 103 -0.09 -13.36 13.80
N SER A 104 0.99 -14.00 13.29
CA SER A 104 2.36 -13.82 13.77
C SER A 104 2.51 -13.95 15.30
N ASN A 105 1.84 -14.93 15.89
CA ASN A 105 1.79 -15.15 17.34
C ASN A 105 3.09 -15.76 17.86
N LEU A 106 4.15 -14.95 17.93
CA LEU A 106 5.41 -15.33 18.55
C LEU A 106 5.44 -14.88 20.01
N VAL A 107 5.96 -15.75 20.87
CA VAL A 107 6.27 -15.37 22.26
C VAL A 107 7.29 -14.21 22.22
N PRO A 108 7.11 -13.12 22.99
CA PRO A 108 7.96 -11.94 22.91
C PRO A 108 9.47 -12.21 22.99
N LYS A 109 9.87 -13.21 23.79
CA LYS A 109 11.26 -13.66 23.91
C LYS A 109 11.88 -14.11 22.57
N TRP A 110 11.06 -14.61 21.64
CA TRP A 110 11.49 -15.14 20.35
C TRP A 110 10.97 -14.30 19.17
N ALA A 111 10.33 -13.19 19.44
CA ALA A 111 9.75 -12.29 18.42
C ALA A 111 10.84 -11.39 17.81
N ASN A 112 11.70 -11.98 17.00
CA ASN A 112 12.67 -11.29 16.17
C ASN A 112 12.54 -11.74 14.70
N TRP A 113 13.07 -10.94 13.79
CA TRP A 113 12.93 -11.20 12.35
C TRP A 113 13.66 -12.47 11.90
N GLU A 114 14.77 -12.84 12.50
CA GLU A 114 15.50 -14.05 12.15
C GLU A 114 14.65 -15.30 12.41
N HIS A 115 14.10 -15.41 13.62
CA HIS A 115 13.23 -16.52 13.97
C HIS A 115 11.92 -16.53 13.19
N PHE A 116 11.30 -15.35 12.98
CA PHE A 116 10.10 -15.22 12.15
C PHE A 116 10.36 -15.72 10.72
N ASN A 117 11.45 -15.26 10.08
CA ASN A 117 11.81 -15.66 8.72
C ASN A 117 12.10 -17.16 8.60
N GLU A 118 12.69 -17.77 9.64
CA GLU A 118 12.85 -19.22 9.72
C GLU A 118 11.51 -19.95 9.72
N LEU A 119 10.57 -19.50 10.57
CA LEU A 119 9.23 -20.08 10.65
C LEU A 119 8.43 -19.87 9.36
N ASP A 120 8.53 -18.70 8.75
CA ASP A 120 7.87 -18.40 7.46
C ASP A 120 8.38 -19.31 6.35
N ARG A 121 9.71 -19.51 6.23
CA ARG A 121 10.32 -20.43 5.26
C ARG A 121 9.88 -21.88 5.49
N LYS A 122 9.71 -22.29 6.74
CA LYS A 122 9.19 -23.62 7.11
C LYS A 122 7.68 -23.78 6.89
N GLY A 123 6.96 -22.71 6.51
CA GLY A 123 5.50 -22.72 6.37
C GLY A 123 4.76 -22.79 7.70
N LEU A 124 5.39 -22.41 8.82
CA LEU A 124 4.81 -22.44 10.17
C LEU A 124 4.25 -21.09 10.59
N ALA A 125 4.64 -20.01 9.93
CA ALA A 125 4.14 -18.67 10.19
C ALA A 125 3.80 -17.96 8.87
N MET A 126 3.17 -16.78 8.99
CA MET A 126 2.84 -15.89 7.90
C MET A 126 2.87 -14.45 8.42
N TYR A 127 3.42 -13.53 7.64
CA TYR A 127 3.27 -12.12 7.91
C TYR A 127 1.89 -11.63 7.44
N GLY A 128 0.95 -11.63 8.37
CA GLY A 128 -0.44 -11.23 8.13
C GLY A 128 -0.65 -9.73 8.37
N GLN A 129 0.14 -8.88 7.74
CA GLN A 129 0.17 -7.44 7.95
C GLN A 129 -1.24 -6.83 8.06
N MET A 130 -1.56 -6.31 9.25
CA MET A 130 -2.77 -5.55 9.57
C MET A 130 -4.04 -6.04 8.81
N THR A 131 -4.52 -5.25 7.85
CA THR A 131 -5.74 -5.50 7.08
C THR A 131 -5.60 -6.58 6.00
N ALA A 132 -4.38 -6.91 5.58
CA ALA A 132 -4.14 -8.02 4.65
C ALA A 132 -4.45 -9.37 5.33
N GLY A 133 -3.83 -9.63 6.48
CA GLY A 133 -4.02 -10.89 7.21
C GLY A 133 -5.37 -11.03 7.91
N SER A 134 -6.09 -9.92 8.14
CA SER A 134 -7.44 -9.91 8.73
C SER A 134 -8.56 -9.85 7.68
N TRP A 135 -8.23 -9.81 6.40
CA TRP A 135 -9.16 -9.80 5.26
C TRP A 135 -10.11 -8.60 5.22
N ILE A 136 -9.70 -7.46 5.78
CA ILE A 136 -10.51 -6.24 5.79
C ILE A 136 -9.94 -5.13 4.88
N TYR A 137 -8.87 -5.41 4.14
CA TYR A 137 -8.34 -4.51 3.12
C TYR A 137 -9.19 -4.56 1.86
N ILE A 138 -9.95 -3.51 1.59
CA ILE A 138 -10.82 -3.44 0.40
C ILE A 138 -10.10 -2.93 -0.85
N GLY A 139 -8.82 -2.63 -0.73
CA GLY A 139 -8.01 -2.01 -1.77
C GLY A 139 -7.74 -0.54 -1.46
N THR A 140 -7.05 0.13 -2.38
CA THR A 140 -6.68 1.54 -2.27
C THR A 140 -7.89 2.47 -2.05
N GLN A 141 -9.06 2.10 -2.56
CA GLN A 141 -10.31 2.85 -2.36
C GLN A 141 -10.67 3.08 -0.89
N GLY A 142 -10.30 2.17 0.02
CA GLY A 142 -10.55 2.33 1.46
C GLY A 142 -9.73 3.43 2.12
N ILE A 143 -8.69 3.91 1.44
CA ILE A 143 -7.77 4.92 1.93
C ILE A 143 -8.07 6.30 1.33
N VAL A 144 -8.79 6.35 0.19
CA VAL A 144 -9.10 7.60 -0.52
C VAL A 144 -9.79 8.62 0.38
N GLN A 145 -10.77 8.17 1.19
CA GLN A 145 -11.50 9.09 2.07
C GLN A 145 -10.58 9.77 3.08
N GLY A 146 -9.79 9.01 3.85
CA GLY A 146 -8.90 9.58 4.86
C GLY A 146 -7.84 10.50 4.25
N THR A 147 -7.35 10.15 3.07
CA THR A 147 -6.40 10.95 2.30
C THR A 147 -7.06 12.26 1.83
N TYR A 148 -8.28 12.18 1.28
CA TYR A 148 -9.07 13.34 0.88
C TYR A 148 -9.31 14.31 2.06
N GLU A 149 -9.77 13.78 3.21
CA GLU A 149 -10.00 14.56 4.42
C GLU A 149 -8.72 15.27 4.89
N THR A 150 -7.57 14.58 4.79
CA THR A 150 -6.26 15.18 5.12
C THR A 150 -5.94 16.34 4.21
N PHE A 151 -6.13 16.20 2.89
CA PHE A 151 -5.82 17.26 1.93
C PHE A 151 -6.77 18.45 2.03
N VAL A 152 -8.07 18.19 2.22
CA VAL A 152 -9.06 19.25 2.47
C VAL A 152 -8.71 20.03 3.74
N GLU A 153 -8.30 19.32 4.81
CA GLU A 153 -7.89 19.99 6.07
C GLU A 153 -6.60 20.81 5.89
N MET A 154 -5.60 20.31 5.13
CA MET A 154 -4.43 21.10 4.74
C MET A 154 -4.84 22.35 3.96
N GLY A 155 -5.76 22.21 3.00
CA GLY A 155 -6.34 23.34 2.26
C GLY A 155 -7.02 24.36 3.18
N ARG A 156 -7.80 23.87 4.15
CA ARG A 156 -8.47 24.74 5.13
C ARG A 156 -7.48 25.53 5.98
N GLN A 157 -6.40 24.88 6.43
CA GLN A 157 -5.40 25.51 7.31
C GLN A 157 -4.48 26.50 6.57
N HIS A 158 -4.10 26.19 5.32
CA HIS A 158 -3.03 26.90 4.64
C HIS A 158 -3.47 27.67 3.39
N HIS A 159 -4.63 27.37 2.82
CA HIS A 159 -5.12 27.92 1.54
C HIS A 159 -6.57 28.43 1.62
N ALA A 160 -7.05 28.83 2.81
CA ALA A 160 -8.40 29.37 3.03
C ALA A 160 -9.53 28.41 2.56
N GLY A 161 -9.26 27.12 2.49
CA GLY A 161 -10.22 26.08 2.09
C GLY A 161 -10.34 25.85 0.57
N ASP A 162 -9.54 26.54 -0.25
CA ASP A 162 -9.57 26.39 -1.71
C ASP A 162 -8.22 25.87 -2.25
N LEU A 163 -8.27 24.71 -2.89
CA LEU A 163 -7.11 24.08 -3.52
C LEU A 163 -7.09 24.22 -5.04
N ASN A 164 -8.04 24.95 -5.63
CA ASN A 164 -8.05 25.20 -7.08
C ASN A 164 -6.79 25.98 -7.50
N GLY A 165 -6.12 25.49 -8.57
CA GLY A 165 -4.85 26.06 -9.03
C GLY A 165 -3.66 25.78 -8.12
N LYS A 166 -3.84 24.96 -7.09
CA LYS A 166 -2.79 24.44 -6.20
C LYS A 166 -2.31 23.08 -6.66
N TRP A 167 -1.09 22.72 -6.24
CA TRP A 167 -0.58 21.39 -6.49
C TRP A 167 0.15 20.80 -5.29
N LEU A 168 -0.01 19.49 -5.15
CA LEU A 168 0.55 18.68 -4.10
C LEU A 168 1.67 17.82 -4.65
N LEU A 169 2.79 17.77 -3.93
CA LEU A 169 3.88 16.82 -4.18
C LEU A 169 3.82 15.68 -3.19
N THR A 170 3.95 14.46 -3.70
CA THR A 170 4.06 13.25 -2.89
C THR A 170 4.98 12.22 -3.54
N ALA A 171 5.33 11.16 -2.81
CA ALA A 171 6.03 10.01 -3.36
C ALA A 171 5.43 8.69 -2.84
N GLY A 172 5.55 7.65 -3.68
CA GLY A 172 5.00 6.32 -3.43
C GLY A 172 3.59 6.12 -3.98
N LEU A 173 3.42 5.13 -4.85
CA LEU A 173 2.15 4.71 -5.44
C LEU A 173 1.77 3.27 -5.04
N GLY A 174 2.27 2.80 -3.89
CA GLY A 174 1.88 1.54 -3.28
C GLY A 174 0.44 1.54 -2.78
N GLY A 175 0.08 0.61 -1.88
CA GLY A 175 -1.29 0.45 -1.37
C GLY A 175 -1.89 1.74 -0.82
N MET A 176 -1.15 2.42 0.07
CA MET A 176 -1.58 3.70 0.67
C MET A 176 -1.33 4.88 -0.28
N GLY A 177 -0.12 5.02 -0.80
CA GLY A 177 0.28 6.14 -1.65
C GLY A 177 -0.53 6.24 -2.94
N GLY A 178 -0.99 5.10 -3.47
CA GLY A 178 -1.83 5.07 -4.66
C GLY A 178 -3.18 5.77 -4.54
N ALA A 179 -3.64 6.08 -3.32
CA ALA A 179 -4.86 6.87 -3.10
C ALA A 179 -4.64 8.38 -3.28
N GLN A 180 -3.42 8.85 -3.12
CA GLN A 180 -3.13 10.27 -3.05
C GLN A 180 -3.43 11.04 -4.32
N PRO A 181 -3.09 10.57 -5.54
CA PRO A 181 -3.37 11.31 -6.75
C PRO A 181 -4.87 11.58 -6.93
N LEU A 182 -5.70 10.54 -6.79
CA LEU A 182 -7.16 10.68 -6.90
C LEU A 182 -7.73 11.58 -5.80
N ALA A 183 -7.29 11.41 -4.55
CA ALA A 183 -7.75 12.23 -3.43
C ALA A 183 -7.41 13.72 -3.62
N ALA A 184 -6.22 14.04 -4.15
CA ALA A 184 -5.82 15.41 -4.42
C ALA A 184 -6.69 16.04 -5.51
N VAL A 185 -6.94 15.33 -6.62
CA VAL A 185 -7.81 15.80 -7.69
C VAL A 185 -9.25 16.01 -7.18
N MET A 186 -9.77 15.09 -6.37
CA MET A 186 -11.07 15.25 -5.72
C MET A 186 -11.14 16.46 -4.78
N ALA A 187 -10.03 16.80 -4.13
CA ALA A 187 -9.93 17.99 -3.28
C ALA A 187 -9.71 19.30 -4.07
N GLY A 188 -9.55 19.23 -5.39
CA GLY A 188 -9.36 20.39 -6.27
C GLY A 188 -7.90 20.74 -6.58
N ALA A 189 -6.93 19.99 -6.04
CA ALA A 189 -5.51 20.18 -6.30
C ALA A 189 -4.98 19.28 -7.42
N SER A 190 -4.03 19.76 -8.22
CA SER A 190 -3.21 18.86 -9.02
C SER A 190 -2.24 18.07 -8.13
N CYS A 191 -1.78 16.90 -8.58
CA CYS A 191 -0.87 16.04 -7.81
C CYS A 191 0.32 15.62 -8.68
N LEU A 192 1.53 15.79 -8.16
CA LEU A 192 2.72 15.14 -8.68
C LEU A 192 3.13 14.01 -7.72
N ALA A 193 3.05 12.77 -8.20
CA ALA A 193 3.40 11.59 -7.42
C ALA A 193 4.65 10.91 -8.01
N ILE A 194 5.73 10.87 -7.23
CA ILE A 194 6.99 10.24 -7.65
C ILE A 194 6.93 8.74 -7.29
N GLU A 195 7.24 7.87 -8.24
CA GLU A 195 7.29 6.42 -8.04
C GLU A 195 8.47 5.80 -8.79
N CYS A 196 9.24 4.96 -8.12
CA CYS A 196 10.43 4.30 -8.70
C CYS A 196 10.11 3.03 -9.50
N GLN A 197 8.91 2.46 -9.34
CA GLN A 197 8.51 1.21 -10.01
C GLN A 197 7.48 1.49 -11.11
N PRO A 198 7.83 1.27 -12.40
CA PRO A 198 6.92 1.52 -13.52
C PRO A 198 5.58 0.79 -13.39
N SER A 199 5.60 -0.46 -12.92
CA SER A 199 4.40 -1.28 -12.76
C SER A 199 3.36 -0.67 -11.81
N ARG A 200 3.79 0.09 -10.81
CA ARG A 200 2.88 0.80 -9.91
C ARG A 200 2.21 1.98 -10.59
N ILE A 201 2.95 2.73 -11.39
CA ILE A 201 2.40 3.82 -12.22
C ILE A 201 1.36 3.23 -13.18
N GLU A 202 1.71 2.19 -13.93
CA GLU A 202 0.81 1.50 -14.86
C GLU A 202 -0.47 1.00 -14.17
N MET A 203 -0.33 0.39 -12.99
CA MET A 203 -1.48 -0.07 -12.20
C MET A 203 -2.42 1.09 -11.85
N ARG A 204 -1.89 2.25 -11.43
CA ARG A 204 -2.72 3.40 -11.05
C ARG A 204 -3.39 4.07 -12.23
N LEU A 205 -2.72 4.15 -13.38
CA LEU A 205 -3.33 4.58 -14.64
C LEU A 205 -4.48 3.63 -15.04
N ARG A 206 -4.23 2.33 -15.05
CA ARG A 206 -5.22 1.31 -15.41
C ARG A 206 -6.44 1.30 -14.48
N THR A 207 -6.25 1.55 -13.20
CA THR A 207 -7.31 1.52 -12.19
C THR A 207 -7.97 2.89 -11.94
N GLY A 208 -7.55 3.94 -12.65
CA GLY A 208 -8.14 5.28 -12.56
C GLY A 208 -7.81 6.05 -11.29
N TYR A 209 -6.73 5.70 -10.60
CA TYR A 209 -6.21 6.48 -9.46
C TYR A 209 -5.22 7.55 -9.89
N LEU A 210 -4.68 7.45 -11.08
CA LEU A 210 -3.73 8.38 -11.68
C LEU A 210 -4.20 8.72 -13.08
N ASP A 211 -4.14 10.00 -13.48
CA ASP A 211 -4.62 10.48 -14.78
C ASP A 211 -3.57 10.33 -15.86
N GLN A 212 -2.31 10.72 -15.58
CA GLN A 212 -1.22 10.81 -16.55
C GLN A 212 0.11 10.34 -15.93
N SER A 213 1.11 10.13 -16.78
CA SER A 213 2.49 9.87 -16.36
C SER A 213 3.49 10.70 -17.16
N ALA A 214 4.62 11.01 -16.52
CA ALA A 214 5.74 11.73 -17.11
C ALA A 214 7.05 10.94 -16.90
N GLN A 215 8.00 11.13 -17.82
CA GLN A 215 9.32 10.50 -17.74
C GLN A 215 10.38 11.44 -17.14
N THR A 216 10.13 12.73 -17.17
CA THR A 216 11.05 13.75 -16.64
C THR A 216 10.33 14.73 -15.72
N LEU A 217 11.09 15.33 -14.80
CA LEU A 217 10.55 16.37 -13.90
C LEU A 217 9.99 17.56 -14.68
N ASP A 218 10.69 18.00 -15.75
CA ASP A 218 10.24 19.15 -16.54
C ASP A 218 8.94 18.86 -17.29
N GLU A 219 8.78 17.66 -17.82
CA GLU A 219 7.51 17.20 -18.43
C GLU A 219 6.37 17.20 -17.39
N ALA A 220 6.61 16.62 -16.20
CA ALA A 220 5.62 16.58 -15.15
C ALA A 220 5.20 17.98 -14.69
N LEU A 221 6.15 18.89 -14.51
CA LEU A 221 5.87 20.27 -14.12
C LEU A 221 5.10 21.03 -15.20
N ALA A 222 5.41 20.82 -16.49
CA ALA A 222 4.67 21.41 -17.59
C ALA A 222 3.20 20.96 -17.59
N MET A 223 2.93 19.67 -17.37
CA MET A 223 1.56 19.14 -17.23
C MET A 223 0.81 19.78 -16.06
N ILE A 224 1.46 19.96 -14.91
CA ILE A 224 0.87 20.60 -13.73
C ILE A 224 0.53 22.07 -14.03
N GLU A 225 1.45 22.83 -14.66
CA GLU A 225 1.21 24.23 -14.99
C GLU A 225 0.12 24.41 -16.06
N GLU A 226 0.03 23.51 -17.05
CA GLU A 226 -1.07 23.48 -18.01
C GLU A 226 -2.42 23.25 -17.31
N ALA A 227 -2.48 22.30 -16.41
CA ALA A 227 -3.69 21.98 -15.63
C ALA A 227 -4.13 23.18 -14.77
N LYS A 228 -3.18 23.85 -14.10
CA LYS A 228 -3.43 25.07 -13.32
C LYS A 228 -4.00 26.19 -14.20
N ALA A 229 -3.40 26.43 -15.36
CA ALA A 229 -3.86 27.43 -16.32
C ALA A 229 -5.27 27.13 -16.86
N ALA A 230 -5.59 25.85 -17.04
CA ALA A 230 -6.91 25.40 -17.48
C ALA A 230 -7.96 25.36 -16.35
N GLY A 231 -7.59 25.53 -15.10
CA GLY A 231 -8.45 25.40 -13.92
C GLY A 231 -9.02 23.96 -13.75
N LYS A 232 -8.28 22.95 -14.21
CA LYS A 232 -8.67 21.54 -14.12
C LYS A 232 -7.54 20.77 -13.45
N PRO A 233 -7.74 20.31 -12.21
CA PRO A 233 -6.72 19.53 -11.51
C PRO A 233 -6.41 18.24 -12.26
N VAL A 234 -5.15 17.83 -12.25
CA VAL A 234 -4.63 16.60 -12.86
C VAL A 234 -3.68 15.89 -11.90
N SER A 235 -3.64 14.59 -11.94
CA SER A 235 -2.64 13.81 -11.26
C SER A 235 -1.61 13.24 -12.24
N VAL A 236 -0.32 13.45 -11.95
CA VAL A 236 0.81 13.05 -12.78
C VAL A 236 1.74 12.14 -11.99
N GLY A 237 1.97 10.93 -12.47
CA GLY A 237 2.98 10.01 -11.95
C GLY A 237 4.33 10.26 -12.62
N LEU A 238 5.35 10.57 -11.84
CA LEU A 238 6.71 10.74 -12.33
C LEU A 238 7.56 9.51 -11.98
N LEU A 239 8.10 8.86 -13.02
CA LEU A 239 9.03 7.76 -12.81
C LEU A 239 10.38 8.30 -12.30
N GLY A 240 10.74 7.92 -11.08
CA GLY A 240 12.00 8.35 -10.48
C GLY A 240 12.10 8.05 -8.98
N ASN A 241 13.24 8.44 -8.41
CA ASN A 241 13.50 8.30 -6.98
C ASN A 241 13.27 9.63 -6.25
N ALA A 242 12.37 9.65 -5.28
CA ALA A 242 12.06 10.87 -4.52
C ALA A 242 13.28 11.46 -3.81
N ALA A 243 14.20 10.61 -3.33
CA ALA A 243 15.45 11.05 -2.71
C ALA A 243 16.45 11.72 -3.69
N GLU A 244 16.18 11.67 -5.00
CA GLU A 244 16.95 12.37 -6.03
C GLU A 244 16.17 13.57 -6.54
N ILE A 245 14.86 13.41 -6.77
CA ILE A 245 14.02 14.44 -7.38
C ILE A 245 13.74 15.61 -6.41
N LEU A 246 13.43 15.34 -5.11
CA LEU A 246 13.17 16.42 -4.16
C LEU A 246 14.38 17.34 -3.94
N PRO A 247 15.63 16.82 -3.75
CA PRO A 247 16.82 17.67 -3.70
C PRO A 247 17.04 18.51 -4.96
N GLU A 248 16.77 17.95 -6.16
CA GLU A 248 16.87 18.70 -7.41
C GLU A 248 15.82 19.83 -7.47
N MET A 249 14.58 19.57 -7.01
CA MET A 249 13.55 20.62 -6.91
C MET A 249 13.97 21.73 -5.94
N VAL A 250 14.49 21.38 -4.76
CA VAL A 250 15.02 22.36 -3.78
C VAL A 250 16.12 23.21 -4.43
N LYS A 251 17.09 22.59 -5.08
CA LYS A 251 18.18 23.28 -5.78
C LYS A 251 17.68 24.22 -6.87
N ARG A 252 16.60 23.86 -7.58
CA ARG A 252 15.98 24.68 -8.63
C ARG A 252 14.99 25.73 -8.08
N GLY A 253 14.74 25.78 -6.78
CA GLY A 253 13.76 26.67 -6.16
C GLY A 253 12.31 26.34 -6.56
N ILE A 254 12.01 25.07 -6.85
CA ILE A 254 10.67 24.60 -7.20
C ILE A 254 9.96 24.16 -5.94
N HIS A 255 8.86 24.80 -5.59
CA HIS A 255 8.10 24.55 -4.38
C HIS A 255 6.65 24.17 -4.71
N PRO A 256 6.13 23.03 -4.20
CA PRO A 256 4.71 22.72 -4.26
C PRO A 256 3.91 23.62 -3.32
N ASP A 257 2.61 23.70 -3.52
CA ASP A 257 1.70 24.36 -2.58
C ASP A 257 1.47 23.50 -1.32
N LEU A 258 1.56 22.17 -1.44
CA LEU A 258 1.46 21.19 -0.35
C LEU A 258 2.47 20.06 -0.56
N LEU A 259 3.06 19.55 0.52
CA LEU A 259 4.02 18.44 0.48
C LEU A 259 3.62 17.34 1.45
N THR A 260 3.70 16.10 0.97
CA THR A 260 3.55 14.89 1.81
C THR A 260 4.41 13.75 1.25
N ASP A 261 4.42 12.60 1.93
CA ASP A 261 5.10 11.39 1.48
C ASP A 261 4.35 10.12 1.87
N GLN A 262 4.37 9.12 1.01
CA GLN A 262 3.86 7.76 1.26
C GLN A 262 4.81 6.68 0.73
N THR A 263 6.10 6.95 0.69
CA THR A 263 7.10 5.91 0.45
C THR A 263 7.06 4.87 1.59
N SER A 264 7.39 3.61 1.28
CA SER A 264 7.37 2.53 2.27
C SER A 264 8.63 2.54 3.17
N ALA A 265 8.91 3.68 3.81
CA ALA A 265 10.10 3.91 4.63
C ALA A 265 10.14 3.05 5.92
N HIS A 266 9.01 2.48 6.32
CA HIS A 266 8.93 1.54 7.45
C HIS A 266 9.64 0.20 7.18
N ASP A 267 9.86 -0.15 5.89
CA ASP A 267 10.65 -1.33 5.49
C ASP A 267 11.86 -0.89 4.63
N PRO A 268 13.01 -0.65 5.24
CA PRO A 268 14.18 -0.15 4.53
C PRO A 268 14.79 -1.18 3.57
N VAL A 269 14.42 -2.46 3.66
CA VAL A 269 14.93 -3.52 2.77
C VAL A 269 14.05 -3.68 1.55
N ASN A 270 12.72 -3.81 1.74
CA ASN A 270 11.79 -4.15 0.68
C ASN A 270 10.93 -2.97 0.20
N GLY A 271 10.96 -1.85 0.91
CA GLY A 271 10.05 -0.74 0.70
C GLY A 271 10.69 0.54 0.15
N TYR A 272 12.00 0.70 0.23
CA TYR A 272 12.66 1.96 -0.12
C TYR A 272 13.87 1.76 -1.03
N LEU A 273 13.81 2.32 -2.25
CA LEU A 273 14.90 2.24 -3.24
C LEU A 273 16.05 3.19 -2.86
N PRO A 274 17.29 2.71 -2.67
CA PRO A 274 18.44 3.57 -2.42
C PRO A 274 18.78 4.47 -3.62
N ILE A 275 19.31 5.67 -3.34
CA ILE A 275 19.82 6.60 -4.35
C ILE A 275 20.87 5.92 -5.24
N GLY A 276 20.77 6.15 -6.54
CA GLY A 276 21.71 5.66 -7.55
C GLY A 276 21.55 4.17 -7.89
N TRP A 277 20.58 3.46 -7.27
CA TRP A 277 20.33 2.06 -7.58
C TRP A 277 19.18 1.90 -8.59
N SER A 278 19.34 0.93 -9.49
CA SER A 278 18.20 0.48 -10.28
C SER A 278 17.28 -0.42 -9.46
N VAL A 279 16.00 -0.50 -9.85
CA VAL A 279 15.04 -1.44 -9.22
C VAL A 279 15.53 -2.89 -9.34
N ALA A 280 16.13 -3.25 -10.48
CA ALA A 280 16.67 -4.60 -10.70
C ALA A 280 17.83 -4.92 -9.73
N GLU A 281 18.79 -4.00 -9.57
CA GLU A 281 19.88 -4.13 -8.60
C GLU A 281 19.35 -4.24 -7.17
N TRP A 282 18.41 -3.40 -6.80
CA TRP A 282 17.79 -3.44 -5.47
C TRP A 282 17.10 -4.79 -5.19
N VAL A 283 16.34 -5.31 -6.14
CA VAL A 283 15.65 -6.63 -6.03
C VAL A 283 16.67 -7.75 -5.83
N GLU A 284 17.79 -7.74 -6.57
CA GLU A 284 18.84 -8.76 -6.42
C GLU A 284 19.55 -8.65 -5.07
N ARG A 285 19.94 -7.43 -4.66
CA ARG A 285 20.75 -7.21 -3.46
C ARG A 285 19.98 -7.40 -2.16
N ARG A 286 18.67 -7.10 -2.11
CA ARG A 286 17.88 -7.26 -0.89
C ARG A 286 17.82 -8.71 -0.38
N GLU A 287 17.98 -9.69 -1.28
CA GLU A 287 18.01 -11.10 -0.91
C GLU A 287 19.39 -11.55 -0.39
N ARG A 288 20.47 -10.95 -0.92
CA ARG A 288 21.84 -11.34 -0.62
C ARG A 288 22.47 -10.50 0.48
N GLU A 289 22.14 -9.23 0.55
CA GLU A 289 22.80 -8.22 1.38
C GLU A 289 21.78 -7.31 2.09
N PRO A 290 20.79 -7.84 2.83
CA PRO A 290 19.68 -7.03 3.37
C PRO A 290 20.16 -5.92 4.31
N GLU A 291 21.23 -6.13 5.08
CA GLU A 291 21.79 -5.11 5.98
C GLU A 291 22.42 -3.95 5.20
N ALA A 292 23.14 -4.24 4.11
CA ALA A 292 23.73 -3.22 3.25
C ALA A 292 22.63 -2.41 2.53
N VAL A 293 21.58 -3.09 2.06
CA VAL A 293 20.39 -2.44 1.47
C VAL A 293 19.72 -1.53 2.50
N ALA A 294 19.47 -2.01 3.71
CA ALA A 294 18.86 -1.21 4.77
C ALA A 294 19.71 0.02 5.13
N ALA A 295 21.03 -0.12 5.18
CA ALA A 295 21.94 1.00 5.45
C ALA A 295 21.91 2.04 4.31
N ALA A 296 21.91 1.61 3.04
CA ALA A 296 21.83 2.48 1.88
C ALA A 296 20.45 3.20 1.80
N ALA A 297 19.36 2.47 2.06
CA ALA A 297 18.02 3.03 2.11
C ALA A 297 17.89 4.11 3.19
N ARG A 298 18.38 3.86 4.41
CA ARG A 298 18.34 4.87 5.49
C ARG A 298 19.12 6.15 5.14
N LYS A 299 20.26 6.04 4.46
CA LYS A 299 20.99 7.21 3.96
C LYS A 299 20.18 7.99 2.94
N SER A 300 19.49 7.29 2.05
CA SER A 300 18.61 7.90 1.03
C SER A 300 17.38 8.55 1.66
N MET A 301 16.78 7.91 2.68
CA MET A 301 15.69 8.50 3.46
C MET A 301 16.13 9.80 4.13
N ALA A 302 17.34 9.86 4.70
CA ALA A 302 17.85 11.07 5.31
C ALA A 302 17.99 12.23 4.30
N VAL A 303 18.42 11.95 3.08
CA VAL A 303 18.46 12.95 1.99
C VAL A 303 17.06 13.40 1.59
N HIS A 304 16.12 12.47 1.47
CA HIS A 304 14.72 12.77 1.16
C HIS A 304 14.08 13.65 2.25
N VAL A 305 14.20 13.26 3.52
CA VAL A 305 13.68 14.03 4.65
C VAL A 305 14.32 15.43 4.71
N GLN A 306 15.64 15.54 4.49
CA GLN A 306 16.29 16.86 4.47
C GLN A 306 15.67 17.77 3.41
N ALA A 307 15.43 17.27 2.19
CA ALA A 307 14.78 18.05 1.14
C ALA A 307 13.34 18.47 1.52
N MET A 308 12.59 17.58 2.20
CA MET A 308 11.26 17.93 2.74
C MET A 308 11.35 19.04 3.79
N LEU A 309 12.33 18.97 4.70
CA LEU A 309 12.57 20.00 5.72
C LEU A 309 13.01 21.35 5.10
N ASP A 310 13.83 21.31 4.05
CA ASP A 310 14.23 22.50 3.32
C ASP A 310 13.03 23.18 2.64
N MET A 311 12.12 22.42 2.03
CA MET A 311 10.86 22.93 1.48
C MET A 311 9.95 23.48 2.58
N GLN A 312 9.84 22.80 3.72
CA GLN A 312 9.07 23.27 4.88
C GLN A 312 9.64 24.58 5.41
N ALA A 313 10.97 24.71 5.54
CA ALA A 313 11.64 25.95 5.95
C ALA A 313 11.43 27.09 4.94
N ALA A 314 11.23 26.76 3.66
CA ALA A 314 10.85 27.71 2.63
C ALA A 314 9.35 28.10 2.66
N GLY A 315 8.58 27.56 3.61
CA GLY A 315 7.17 27.90 3.82
C GLY A 315 6.18 26.95 3.17
N VAL A 316 6.61 25.80 2.64
CA VAL A 316 5.70 24.79 2.08
C VAL A 316 4.99 24.03 3.22
N PRO A 317 3.66 24.06 3.30
CA PRO A 317 2.91 23.22 4.23
C PRO A 317 3.22 21.74 4.00
N THR A 318 3.77 21.09 5.01
CA THR A 318 4.25 19.71 4.93
C THR A 318 3.56 18.85 5.97
N THR A 319 3.07 17.68 5.55
CA THR A 319 2.49 16.67 6.44
C THR A 319 3.03 15.28 6.14
N ASP A 320 3.09 14.46 7.16
CA ASP A 320 3.42 13.03 7.06
C ASP A 320 2.40 12.24 7.87
N TYR A 321 1.93 11.12 7.34
CA TYR A 321 1.02 10.23 8.03
C TYR A 321 1.26 8.76 7.69
N GLY A 322 1.87 8.04 8.61
CA GLY A 322 1.88 6.58 8.63
C GLY A 322 2.97 5.85 7.86
N ASN A 323 3.93 6.53 7.22
CA ASN A 323 5.01 5.87 6.46
C ASN A 323 6.36 5.78 7.21
N ASN A 324 6.51 6.47 8.35
CA ASN A 324 7.72 6.50 9.18
C ASN A 324 8.98 7.06 8.49
N ILE A 325 8.85 7.94 7.51
CA ILE A 325 10.01 8.56 6.85
C ILE A 325 10.71 9.60 7.74
N ARG A 326 10.01 10.10 8.73
CA ARG A 326 10.51 11.08 9.70
C ARG A 326 11.58 10.52 10.65
#